data_a483a97bda4e3db86e7d3a9a21bf959c
#
_entry.id   a483a97bda4e3db86e7d3a9a21bf959c
#
_cell.length_a   1.000
_cell.length_b   1.000
_cell.length_c   1.000
_cell.angle_alpha   90.00
_cell.angle_beta   90.00
_cell.angle_gamma   90.00
#
_symmetry.space_group_name_H-M   'P 1'
#
loop_
_entity.id
_entity.type
_entity.pdbx_description
1 polymer ?
#
loop_
_entity_poly.entity_id
_entity_poly.type
_entity_poly.pdbx_seq_one_letter_code
_entity_poly.pdbx_strand_id
1 'polypeptide(L)'
;MMTDFSVLSAILDAYPYQIVFCDRNHIIQYMNKAAHNRYDGRIGIGDSIFSCHNQDSCQKIEAFLTRADAGEEEMFEAINPARQEREFFTPVRDQQGNVIGYFERHEFYGELKDNGISGIG
;
A
#
# COMPACT_ATOMS: atom_id res chain seq x y z
N MET A 1 19.13 -19.86 -9.17
CA MET A 1 18.97 -19.10 -7.96
C MET A 1 17.52 -18.68 -7.76
N MET A 2 17.03 -18.78 -6.58
CA MET A 2 15.65 -18.41 -6.30
C MET A 2 15.58 -17.07 -5.59
N THR A 3 14.56 -16.29 -5.93
CA THR A 3 14.17 -15.14 -5.15
C THR A 3 13.58 -15.63 -3.84
N ASP A 4 14.12 -15.19 -2.73
CA ASP A 4 13.60 -15.50 -1.42
C ASP A 4 13.01 -14.25 -0.76
N PHE A 5 12.50 -14.40 0.45
CA PHE A 5 11.85 -13.31 1.15
C PHE A 5 12.78 -12.13 1.41
N SER A 6 14.08 -12.37 1.59
CA SER A 6 15.01 -11.27 1.83
C SER A 6 15.23 -10.42 0.59
N VAL A 7 15.25 -11.04 -0.59
CA VAL A 7 15.34 -10.29 -1.85
C VAL A 7 14.06 -9.52 -2.11
N LEU A 8 12.89 -10.14 -1.90
CA LEU A 8 11.62 -9.47 -2.09
C LEU A 8 11.47 -8.27 -1.14
N SER A 9 11.85 -8.45 0.12
CA SER A 9 11.82 -7.35 1.09
C SER A 9 12.77 -6.23 0.70
N ALA A 10 13.96 -6.56 0.19
CA ALA A 10 14.90 -5.54 -0.26
C ALA A 10 14.35 -4.74 -1.43
N ILE A 11 13.66 -5.40 -2.36
CA ILE A 11 13.02 -4.72 -3.49
C ILE A 11 11.96 -3.74 -2.98
N LEU A 12 11.10 -4.19 -2.06
CA LEU A 12 10.04 -3.34 -1.52
C LEU A 12 10.60 -2.20 -0.66
N ASP A 13 11.69 -2.45 0.05
CA ASP A 13 12.37 -1.43 0.84
C ASP A 13 13.07 -0.38 -0.03
N ALA A 14 13.39 -0.72 -1.27
CA ALA A 14 13.95 0.24 -2.22
C ALA A 14 12.90 1.23 -2.74
N TYR A 15 11.63 0.90 -2.64
CA TYR A 15 10.55 1.82 -3.00
C TYR A 15 10.50 2.94 -1.96
N PRO A 16 10.59 4.22 -2.37
CA PRO A 16 10.79 5.33 -1.41
C PRO A 16 9.53 5.74 -0.64
N TYR A 17 8.37 5.19 -0.99
CA TYR A 17 7.10 5.52 -0.32
C TYR A 17 6.53 4.29 0.35
N GLN A 18 5.48 4.49 1.14
CA GLN A 18 4.91 3.39 1.93
C GLN A 18 4.31 2.32 1.05
N ILE A 19 4.57 1.07 1.43
CA ILE A 19 3.84 -0.11 0.99
C ILE A 19 3.44 -0.86 2.24
N VAL A 20 2.15 -1.11 2.39
CA VAL A 20 1.58 -1.84 3.52
C VAL A 20 0.66 -2.91 2.96
N PHE A 21 0.87 -4.16 3.33
CA PHE A 21 -0.01 -5.26 2.95
C PHE A 21 -0.85 -5.67 4.15
N CYS A 22 -2.16 -5.78 3.94
CA CYS A 22 -3.12 -6.24 4.94
C CYS A 22 -3.83 -7.49 4.45
N ASP A 23 -4.15 -8.38 5.37
CA ASP A 23 -5.01 -9.52 5.06
C ASP A 23 -6.49 -9.07 4.97
N ARG A 24 -7.38 -10.05 4.75
CA ARG A 24 -8.80 -9.76 4.59
C ARG A 24 -9.48 -9.26 5.87
N ASN A 25 -8.83 -9.42 7.01
CA ASN A 25 -9.30 -8.91 8.29
C ASN A 25 -8.71 -7.55 8.62
N HIS A 26 -8.04 -6.93 7.64
CA HIS A 26 -7.41 -5.62 7.76
C HIS A 26 -6.25 -5.57 8.74
N ILE A 27 -5.65 -6.72 9.01
CA ILE A 27 -4.48 -6.82 9.87
C ILE A 27 -3.23 -6.66 9.01
N ILE A 28 -2.34 -5.77 9.42
CA ILE A 28 -1.10 -5.51 8.72
C ILE A 28 -0.20 -6.73 8.82
N GLN A 29 0.19 -7.27 7.66
CA GLN A 29 1.08 -8.42 7.56
C GLN A 29 2.47 -8.05 7.08
N TYR A 30 2.60 -6.91 6.40
CA TYR A 30 3.89 -6.45 5.89
C TYR A 30 3.92 -4.94 5.77
N MET A 31 5.07 -4.35 6.06
CA MET A 31 5.35 -2.94 5.86
C MET A 31 6.76 -2.81 5.31
N ASN A 32 6.94 -2.01 4.27
CA ASN A 32 8.28 -1.73 3.79
C ASN A 32 8.98 -0.70 4.70
N LYS A 33 10.25 -0.44 4.43
CA LYS A 33 11.06 0.47 5.24
C LYS A 33 10.43 1.86 5.34
N ALA A 34 9.93 2.40 4.23
CA ALA A 34 9.30 3.72 4.23
C ALA A 34 8.06 3.77 5.13
N ALA A 35 7.26 2.69 5.15
CA ALA A 35 6.10 2.60 6.02
C ALA A 35 6.51 2.53 7.49
N HIS A 36 7.50 1.73 7.84
CA HIS A 36 8.01 1.68 9.21
C HIS A 36 8.50 3.05 9.68
N ASN A 37 9.22 3.75 8.83
CA ASN A 37 9.73 5.09 9.17
C ASN A 37 8.60 6.09 9.36
N ARG A 38 7.59 6.04 8.50
CA ARG A 38 6.46 6.96 8.57
C ARG A 38 5.64 6.78 9.83
N TYR A 39 5.34 5.54 10.18
CA TYR A 39 4.50 5.26 11.33
C TYR A 39 5.26 5.33 12.65
N ASP A 40 6.57 5.18 12.61
CA ASP A 40 7.47 5.40 13.76
C ASP A 40 6.99 4.68 15.02
N GLY A 41 6.62 3.41 14.89
CA GLY A 41 6.18 2.59 16.01
C GLY A 41 4.74 2.79 16.46
N ARG A 42 4.01 3.74 15.89
CA ARG A 42 2.61 3.98 16.28
C ARG A 42 1.68 2.89 15.78
N ILE A 43 2.03 2.26 14.68
CA ILE A 43 1.29 1.13 14.12
C ILE A 43 2.31 0.20 13.47
N GLY A 44 2.07 -1.08 13.50
CA GLY A 44 3.00 -2.06 12.94
C GLY A 44 2.33 -3.36 12.55
N ILE A 45 3.16 -4.32 12.17
CA ILE A 45 2.71 -5.65 11.80
C ILE A 45 1.94 -6.27 12.95
N GLY A 46 0.76 -6.81 12.65
CA GLY A 46 -0.16 -7.38 13.64
C GLY A 46 -1.26 -6.43 14.08
N ASP A 47 -1.12 -5.14 13.81
CA ASP A 47 -2.16 -4.16 14.13
C ASP A 47 -3.19 -4.08 13.01
N SER A 48 -4.40 -3.62 13.36
CA SER A 48 -5.40 -3.32 12.36
C SER A 48 -5.06 -2.01 11.65
N ILE A 49 -5.11 -2.02 10.32
CA ILE A 49 -4.93 -0.79 9.54
C ILE A 49 -6.03 0.23 9.89
N PHE A 50 -7.18 -0.22 10.39
CA PHE A 50 -8.27 0.65 10.76
C PHE A 50 -7.95 1.53 11.96
N SER A 51 -6.94 1.18 12.74
CA SER A 51 -6.55 2.01 13.89
C SER A 51 -5.90 3.34 13.47
N CYS A 52 -5.46 3.48 12.22
CA CYS A 52 -4.88 4.73 11.71
C CYS A 52 -5.79 5.43 10.69
N HIS A 53 -7.02 4.94 10.48
CA HIS A 53 -7.98 5.52 9.56
C HIS A 53 -9.25 5.92 10.30
N ASN A 54 -9.91 6.98 9.81
CA ASN A 54 -11.23 7.35 10.33
C ASN A 54 -12.30 6.39 9.79
N GLN A 55 -13.51 6.51 10.32
CA GLN A 55 -14.61 5.62 9.95
C GLN A 55 -14.93 5.68 8.46
N ASP A 56 -14.89 6.85 7.86
CA ASP A 56 -15.16 7.02 6.44
C ASP A 56 -14.13 6.26 5.59
N SER A 57 -12.86 6.38 5.93
CA SER A 57 -11.79 5.64 5.25
C SER A 57 -11.96 4.13 5.42
N CYS A 58 -12.33 3.68 6.63
CA CYS A 58 -12.57 2.26 6.88
C CYS A 58 -13.70 1.72 6.01
N GLN A 59 -14.78 2.48 5.86
CA GLN A 59 -15.90 2.08 5.00
C GLN A 59 -15.50 2.00 3.54
N LYS A 60 -14.66 2.91 3.07
CA LYS A 60 -14.14 2.89 1.71
C LYS A 60 -13.28 1.66 1.44
N ILE A 61 -12.46 1.27 2.42
CA ILE A 61 -11.62 0.08 2.31
C ILE A 61 -12.49 -1.18 2.26
N GLU A 62 -13.53 -1.26 3.08
CA GLU A 62 -14.45 -2.39 3.06
C GLU A 62 -15.20 -2.49 1.74
N ALA A 63 -15.68 -1.37 1.21
CA ALA A 63 -16.33 -1.33 -0.09
C ALA A 63 -15.39 -1.74 -1.21
N PHE A 64 -14.12 -1.33 -1.11
CA PHE A 64 -13.07 -1.74 -2.04
C PHE A 64 -12.90 -3.25 -2.08
N LEU A 65 -12.83 -3.92 -0.92
CA LEU A 65 -12.72 -5.38 -0.89
C LEU A 65 -13.92 -6.08 -1.50
N THR A 66 -15.12 -5.56 -1.27
CA THR A 66 -16.33 -6.09 -1.88
C THR A 66 -16.25 -6.04 -3.40
N ARG A 67 -15.79 -4.92 -3.95
CA ARG A 67 -15.61 -4.79 -5.40
C ARG A 67 -14.49 -5.69 -5.91
N ALA A 68 -13.41 -5.84 -5.15
CA ALA A 68 -12.32 -6.72 -5.52
C ALA A 68 -12.80 -8.18 -5.62
N ASP A 69 -13.64 -8.61 -4.68
CA ASP A 69 -14.25 -9.95 -4.73
C ASP A 69 -15.10 -10.14 -5.97
N ALA A 70 -15.66 -9.06 -6.52
CA ALA A 70 -16.44 -9.08 -7.75
C ALA A 70 -15.57 -9.02 -9.03
N GLY A 71 -14.26 -9.02 -8.90
CA GLY A 71 -13.34 -9.09 -10.03
C GLY A 71 -12.66 -7.80 -10.43
N GLU A 72 -12.93 -6.70 -9.74
CA GLU A 72 -12.25 -5.44 -10.04
C GLU A 72 -10.83 -5.45 -9.47
N GLU A 73 -9.92 -4.74 -10.11
CA GLU A 73 -8.51 -4.80 -9.76
C GLU A 73 -8.08 -3.61 -8.93
N GLU A 74 -7.55 -2.55 -9.51
CA GLU A 74 -7.14 -1.39 -8.72
C GLU A 74 -8.30 -0.41 -8.63
N MET A 75 -8.87 -0.27 -7.44
CA MET A 75 -10.20 0.28 -7.29
C MET A 75 -10.27 1.60 -6.56
N PHE A 76 -9.27 1.91 -5.79
CA PHE A 76 -9.40 3.01 -4.86
C PHE A 76 -8.16 3.89 -4.90
N GLU A 77 -8.40 5.17 -5.10
CA GLU A 77 -7.37 6.19 -5.05
C GLU A 77 -7.82 7.28 -4.09
N ALA A 78 -6.92 7.68 -3.21
CA ALA A 78 -7.13 8.83 -2.34
C ALA A 78 -5.98 9.80 -2.50
N ILE A 79 -6.24 11.07 -2.23
CA ILE A 79 -5.23 12.11 -2.34
C ILE A 79 -5.00 12.72 -0.98
N ASN A 80 -3.73 12.87 -0.60
CA ASN A 80 -3.33 13.59 0.60
C ASN A 80 -2.61 14.88 0.16
N PRO A 81 -3.33 16.00 0.06
CA PRO A 81 -2.73 17.24 -0.44
C PRO A 81 -1.63 17.79 0.45
N ALA A 82 -1.72 17.58 1.75
CA ALA A 82 -0.73 18.10 2.69
C ALA A 82 0.65 17.50 2.45
N ARG A 83 0.71 16.26 1.95
CA ARG A 83 1.96 15.57 1.64
C ARG A 83 2.22 15.46 0.15
N GLN A 84 1.29 15.92 -0.66
CA GLN A 84 1.34 15.81 -2.12
C GLN A 84 1.52 14.36 -2.56
N GLU A 85 0.74 13.47 -1.94
CA GLU A 85 0.78 12.03 -2.21
C GLU A 85 -0.57 11.51 -2.64
N ARG A 86 -0.53 10.50 -3.49
CA ARG A 86 -1.68 9.67 -3.82
C ARG A 86 -1.53 8.33 -3.12
N GLU A 87 -2.64 7.79 -2.66
CA GLU A 87 -2.71 6.46 -2.08
C GLU A 87 -3.50 5.56 -3.00
N PHE A 88 -2.95 4.40 -3.30
CA PHE A 88 -3.61 3.41 -4.14
C PHE A 88 -3.80 2.12 -3.36
N PHE A 89 -4.99 1.56 -3.47
CA PHE A 89 -5.31 0.27 -2.86
C PHE A 89 -5.49 -0.74 -3.99
N THR A 90 -4.75 -1.84 -3.92
CA THR A 90 -4.74 -2.88 -4.95
C THR A 90 -5.02 -4.22 -4.31
N PRO A 91 -5.96 -5.02 -4.85
CA PRO A 91 -6.19 -6.35 -4.31
C PRO A 91 -5.01 -7.28 -4.62
N VAL A 92 -4.70 -8.16 -3.69
CA VAL A 92 -3.69 -9.19 -3.87
C VAL A 92 -4.41 -10.53 -4.00
N ARG A 93 -4.09 -11.27 -5.06
CA ARG A 93 -4.78 -12.51 -5.39
C ARG A 93 -3.79 -13.67 -5.36
N ASP A 94 -4.28 -14.84 -4.97
CA ASP A 94 -3.51 -16.06 -5.08
C ASP A 94 -3.52 -16.58 -6.53
N GLN A 95 -2.91 -17.72 -6.75
CA GLN A 95 -2.81 -18.29 -8.09
C GLN A 95 -4.17 -18.73 -8.67
N GLN A 96 -5.18 -18.91 -7.82
CA GLN A 96 -6.52 -19.24 -8.23
C GLN A 96 -7.39 -18.01 -8.45
N GLY A 97 -6.84 -16.83 -8.24
CA GLY A 97 -7.57 -15.57 -8.43
C GLY A 97 -8.36 -15.11 -7.21
N ASN A 98 -8.26 -15.81 -6.09
CA ASN A 98 -8.94 -15.41 -4.86
C ASN A 98 -8.22 -14.24 -4.20
N VAL A 99 -8.99 -13.28 -3.70
CA VAL A 99 -8.43 -12.14 -2.99
C VAL A 99 -7.96 -12.58 -1.61
N ILE A 100 -6.67 -12.51 -1.35
CA ILE A 100 -6.09 -12.88 -0.05
C ILE A 100 -5.84 -11.68 0.85
N GLY A 101 -5.93 -10.49 0.29
CA GLY A 101 -5.73 -9.24 1.00
C GLY A 101 -5.57 -8.10 0.02
N TYR A 102 -4.98 -7.05 0.47
CA TYR A 102 -4.74 -5.88 -0.38
C TYR A 102 -3.48 -5.17 0.09
N PHE A 103 -2.88 -4.39 -0.82
CA PHE A 103 -1.82 -3.52 -0.37
C PHE A 103 -2.13 -2.06 -0.70
N GLU A 104 -1.64 -1.20 0.17
CA GLU A 104 -1.68 0.24 0.05
C GLU A 104 -0.29 0.69 -0.36
N ARG A 105 -0.19 1.52 -1.40
CA ARG A 105 1.06 2.16 -1.77
C ARG A 105 0.84 3.64 -1.99
N HIS A 106 1.88 4.42 -1.81
CA HIS A 106 1.84 5.86 -1.98
C HIS A 106 2.72 6.28 -3.14
N GLU A 107 2.34 7.37 -3.79
CA GLU A 107 3.16 8.03 -4.81
C GLU A 107 3.19 9.53 -4.52
N PHE A 108 4.33 10.13 -4.72
CA PHE A 108 4.46 11.57 -4.63
C PHE A 108 4.05 12.19 -5.98
N TYR A 109 3.11 13.14 -5.95
CA TYR A 109 2.69 13.81 -7.18
C TYR A 109 3.11 15.28 -7.21
N GLY A 110 3.78 15.76 -6.18
CA GLY A 110 4.24 17.12 -6.12
C GLY A 110 5.24 17.45 -7.21
N GLU A 111 5.56 18.71 -7.33
CA GLU A 111 6.50 19.18 -8.34
C GLU A 111 7.89 18.60 -8.06
N LEU A 112 8.40 17.80 -9.00
CA LEU A 112 9.74 17.26 -8.90
C LEU A 112 10.73 18.32 -9.35
N LYS A 113 11.76 18.56 -8.53
CA LYS A 113 12.86 19.41 -8.95
C LYS A 113 13.65 18.71 -10.03
N ASP A 114 14.13 19.50 -10.98
CA ASP A 114 15.00 18.97 -12.02
C ASP A 114 16.32 18.53 -11.39
N ASN A 115 16.56 17.25 -11.38
CA ASN A 115 17.80 16.65 -10.89
C ASN A 115 18.49 15.81 -11.95
N GLY A 116 18.16 16.06 -13.22
CA GLY A 116 18.80 15.38 -14.33
C GLY A 116 18.17 14.06 -14.75
N ILE A 117 17.09 13.65 -14.09
CA ILE A 117 16.42 12.39 -14.44
C ILE A 117 15.05 12.59 -15.07
N SER A 118 14.62 13.83 -15.24
CA SER A 118 13.37 14.11 -15.94
C SER A 118 13.46 13.63 -17.38
N GLY A 119 12.40 13.03 -17.88
CA GLY A 119 12.37 12.51 -19.21
C GLY A 119 12.80 11.06 -19.34
N ILE A 120 13.16 10.41 -18.26
CA ILE A 120 13.32 8.96 -18.25
C ILE A 120 11.93 8.36 -18.31
N GLY A 121 11.57 7.93 -19.45
CA GLY A 121 10.21 7.53 -19.68
C GLY A 121 9.91 6.10 -19.48
#